data_14f521a24b6953f957e822f4b1f171a4
#
_entry.id   14f521a24b6953f957e822f4b1f171a4
#
_cell.length_a   1.000
_cell.length_b   1.000
_cell.length_c   1.000
_cell.angle_alpha   90.00
_cell.angle_beta   90.00
_cell.angle_gamma   90.00
#
_symmetry.space_group_name_H-M   'P 1'
#
loop_
_entity.id
_entity.type
_entity.pdbx_description
1 polymer ?
#
loop_
_entity_poly.entity_id
_entity_poly.type
_entity_poly.pdbx_seq_one_letter_code
_entity_poly.pdbx_strand_id
1 'polypeptide(L)'
;MNLLVGATGFVGGHLVEYLFQQGEISKGVFRKGSYLKIMDASGVQGIEADLSDHHSLHEAMEGVDVVYNLASPMPGSDSDFLSSNTEGLLNLLEVAEEAKAKSFVHLSTLDVYGFGVKHVSSGGSFNPANEYQRSKAEAERLLQEFSKRSSHPRVTIIRSAKAFGSRDESLVVPLLRMIEGGKVMVPAGRLMSYSHPRDIAQAMYKSTLGPTSTGNSYLIKSFDASPEDLARGVASAVGRTVEFRKQGLFSGSPFPRYAAEQLRASILIDVQPGWKEFGYAPAYDLSKTCEEIANWYRKEPWVAGSA
;
A
#
# COMPACT_ATOMS: atom_id res chain seq x y z
N MET A 1 -12.20 8.01 -16.96
CA MET A 1 -12.63 7.99 -15.53
C MET A 1 -11.93 6.85 -14.82
N ASN A 2 -11.63 7.00 -13.52
CA ASN A 2 -10.90 6.01 -12.72
C ASN A 2 -11.83 5.26 -11.77
N LEU A 3 -11.56 3.97 -11.52
CA LEU A 3 -12.17 3.17 -10.46
C LEU A 3 -11.10 2.75 -9.44
N LEU A 4 -11.32 3.06 -8.16
CA LEU A 4 -10.43 2.71 -7.07
C LEU A 4 -11.07 1.64 -6.19
N VAL A 5 -10.52 0.44 -6.21
CA VAL A 5 -10.92 -0.66 -5.31
C VAL A 5 -9.96 -0.69 -4.12
N GLY A 6 -10.50 -0.51 -2.92
CA GLY A 6 -9.72 -0.28 -1.70
C GLY A 6 -9.47 1.21 -1.40
N ALA A 7 -10.29 2.12 -1.94
CA ALA A 7 -10.20 3.57 -1.75
C ALA A 7 -10.23 4.01 -0.27
N THR A 8 -10.92 3.27 0.60
CA THR A 8 -11.04 3.54 2.04
C THR A 8 -9.86 3.07 2.88
N GLY A 9 -8.93 2.32 2.27
CA GLY A 9 -7.72 1.82 2.95
C GLY A 9 -6.64 2.89 3.12
N PHE A 10 -5.58 2.54 3.86
CA PHE A 10 -4.46 3.43 4.15
C PHE A 10 -3.84 4.04 2.88
N VAL A 11 -3.34 3.23 1.96
CA VAL A 11 -2.75 3.72 0.70
C VAL A 11 -3.84 4.25 -0.25
N GLY A 12 -5.03 3.62 -0.24
CA GLY A 12 -6.16 4.03 -1.07
C GLY A 12 -6.59 5.47 -0.83
N GLY A 13 -6.68 5.90 0.42
CA GLY A 13 -7.00 7.28 0.74
C GLY A 13 -5.98 8.29 0.23
N HIS A 14 -4.68 7.95 0.25
CA HIS A 14 -3.65 8.79 -0.34
C HIS A 14 -3.73 8.83 -1.88
N LEU A 15 -4.13 7.72 -2.52
CA LEU A 15 -4.35 7.70 -3.97
C LEU A 15 -5.57 8.54 -4.36
N VAL A 16 -6.66 8.47 -3.59
CA VAL A 16 -7.84 9.35 -3.77
C VAL A 16 -7.43 10.82 -3.77
N GLU A 17 -6.71 11.26 -2.74
CA GLU A 17 -6.22 12.64 -2.64
C GLU A 17 -5.27 13.02 -3.79
N TYR A 18 -4.38 12.10 -4.16
CA TYR A 18 -3.43 12.34 -5.24
C TYR A 18 -4.13 12.52 -6.58
N LEU A 19 -5.06 11.64 -6.94
CA LEU A 19 -5.84 11.73 -8.18
C LEU A 19 -6.67 13.01 -8.24
N PHE A 20 -7.31 13.39 -7.13
CA PHE A 20 -8.03 14.66 -7.04
C PHE A 20 -7.12 15.86 -7.32
N GLN A 21 -5.89 15.88 -6.76
CA GLN A 21 -4.89 16.92 -7.03
C GLN A 21 -4.42 16.97 -8.50
N GLN A 22 -4.50 15.83 -9.21
CA GLN A 22 -4.22 15.77 -10.66
C GLN A 22 -5.43 16.18 -11.52
N GLY A 23 -6.57 16.51 -10.93
CA GLY A 23 -7.80 16.86 -11.66
C GLY A 23 -8.52 15.64 -12.24
N GLU A 24 -8.23 14.45 -11.74
CA GLU A 24 -8.82 13.20 -12.23
C GLU A 24 -10.21 12.95 -11.65
N ILE A 25 -11.14 12.50 -12.48
CA ILE A 25 -12.47 12.06 -12.06
C ILE A 25 -12.38 10.58 -11.64
N SER A 26 -12.84 10.30 -10.43
CA SER A 26 -12.70 8.97 -9.84
C SER A 26 -13.98 8.49 -9.14
N LYS A 27 -14.21 7.18 -9.24
CA LYS A 27 -15.17 6.42 -8.43
C LYS A 27 -14.38 5.60 -7.39
N GLY A 28 -14.86 5.54 -6.16
CA GLY A 28 -14.27 4.73 -5.09
C GLY A 28 -15.19 3.60 -4.68
N VAL A 29 -14.75 2.36 -4.77
CA VAL A 29 -15.51 1.20 -4.30
C VAL A 29 -15.45 1.10 -2.79
N PHE A 30 -16.58 0.91 -2.16
CA PHE A 30 -16.70 0.61 -0.75
C PHE A 30 -17.65 -0.57 -0.51
N ARG A 31 -17.42 -1.30 0.58
CA ARG A 31 -18.32 -2.36 1.03
C ARG A 31 -19.39 -1.77 1.93
N LYS A 32 -20.57 -2.40 1.98
CA LYS A 32 -21.67 -2.02 2.87
C LYS A 32 -21.19 -1.80 4.31
N GLY A 33 -21.56 -0.66 4.89
CA GLY A 33 -21.14 -0.29 6.24
C GLY A 33 -19.74 0.32 6.38
N SER A 34 -18.97 0.44 5.29
CA SER A 34 -17.69 1.17 5.31
C SER A 34 -17.90 2.68 5.31
N TYR A 35 -17.06 3.41 6.06
CA TYR A 35 -17.16 4.86 6.15
C TYR A 35 -16.40 5.59 5.04
N LEU A 36 -17.03 6.60 4.44
CA LEU A 36 -16.59 7.24 3.19
C LEU A 36 -16.05 8.67 3.35
N LYS A 37 -15.78 9.14 4.58
CA LYS A 37 -15.40 10.54 4.84
C LYS A 37 -14.29 11.09 3.92
N ILE A 38 -13.30 10.26 3.57
CA ILE A 38 -12.20 10.68 2.71
C ILE A 38 -12.64 10.87 1.26
N MET A 39 -13.61 10.08 0.79
CA MET A 39 -14.14 10.19 -0.57
C MET A 39 -14.98 11.45 -0.71
N ASP A 40 -15.83 11.74 0.27
CA ASP A 40 -16.64 12.97 0.29
C ASP A 40 -15.76 14.22 0.23
N ALA A 41 -14.70 14.25 1.05
CA ALA A 41 -13.78 15.39 1.11
C ALA A 41 -12.98 15.61 -0.17
N SER A 42 -12.81 14.57 -1.00
CA SER A 42 -12.02 14.60 -2.24
C SER A 42 -12.88 14.59 -3.50
N GLY A 43 -14.21 14.75 -3.40
CA GLY A 43 -15.11 14.76 -4.54
C GLY A 43 -15.15 13.45 -5.34
N VAL A 44 -14.74 12.33 -4.72
CA VAL A 44 -14.79 11.00 -5.32
C VAL A 44 -16.16 10.40 -5.15
N GLN A 45 -16.78 9.97 -6.25
CA GLN A 45 -18.08 9.30 -6.18
C GLN A 45 -17.95 7.93 -5.51
N GLY A 46 -18.59 7.75 -4.36
CA GLY A 46 -18.67 6.44 -3.70
C GLY A 46 -19.62 5.50 -4.44
N ILE A 47 -19.19 4.25 -4.66
CA ILE A 47 -20.03 3.19 -5.24
C ILE A 47 -19.95 1.97 -4.33
N GLU A 48 -21.12 1.48 -3.89
CA GLU A 48 -21.19 0.24 -3.14
C GLU A 48 -21.02 -0.95 -4.07
N ALA A 49 -19.94 -1.72 -3.89
CA ALA A 49 -19.70 -2.95 -4.63
C ALA A 49 -18.84 -3.92 -3.81
N ASP A 50 -18.98 -5.21 -4.11
CA ASP A 50 -18.20 -6.29 -3.51
C ASP A 50 -17.48 -7.09 -4.60
N LEU A 51 -16.21 -7.46 -4.35
CA LEU A 51 -15.40 -8.25 -5.29
C LEU A 51 -15.97 -9.64 -5.57
N SER A 52 -16.85 -10.15 -4.72
CA SER A 52 -17.56 -11.41 -4.91
C SER A 52 -18.85 -11.27 -5.73
N ASP A 53 -19.30 -10.05 -6.01
CA ASP A 53 -20.54 -9.76 -6.72
C ASP A 53 -20.30 -9.12 -8.07
N HIS A 54 -20.35 -9.92 -9.13
CA HIS A 54 -20.17 -9.48 -10.52
C HIS A 54 -21.12 -8.36 -10.94
N HIS A 55 -22.38 -8.39 -10.45
CA HIS A 55 -23.36 -7.38 -10.84
C HIS A 55 -22.96 -6.00 -10.31
N SER A 56 -22.61 -5.89 -9.03
CA SER A 56 -22.17 -4.63 -8.44
C SER A 56 -20.84 -4.13 -9.04
N LEU A 57 -19.96 -5.04 -9.45
CA LEU A 57 -18.73 -4.68 -10.17
C LEU A 57 -18.99 -4.11 -11.57
N HIS A 58 -19.96 -4.68 -12.31
CA HIS A 58 -20.37 -4.12 -13.62
C HIS A 58 -20.92 -2.71 -13.49
N GLU A 59 -21.80 -2.46 -12.52
CA GLU A 59 -22.32 -1.10 -12.25
C GLU A 59 -21.19 -0.13 -11.89
N ALA A 60 -20.24 -0.56 -11.05
CA ALA A 60 -19.08 0.25 -10.69
C ALA A 60 -18.18 0.56 -11.91
N MET A 61 -18.08 -0.36 -12.85
CA MET A 61 -17.20 -0.28 -14.02
C MET A 61 -17.74 0.63 -15.14
N GLU A 62 -19.00 1.08 -15.07
CA GLU A 62 -19.58 1.92 -16.12
C GLU A 62 -18.77 3.21 -16.37
N GLY A 63 -18.30 3.37 -17.61
CA GLY A 63 -17.51 4.52 -18.05
C GLY A 63 -16.08 4.59 -17.51
N VAL A 64 -15.55 3.50 -16.96
CA VAL A 64 -14.20 3.42 -16.39
C VAL A 64 -13.16 3.14 -17.47
N ASP A 65 -12.10 3.95 -17.49
CA ASP A 65 -10.92 3.74 -18.34
C ASP A 65 -9.77 3.09 -17.60
N VAL A 66 -9.62 3.38 -16.29
CA VAL A 66 -8.50 2.92 -15.48
C VAL A 66 -9.00 2.33 -14.17
N VAL A 67 -8.55 1.13 -13.85
CA VAL A 67 -8.82 0.45 -12.58
C VAL A 67 -7.57 0.47 -11.72
N TYR A 68 -7.68 0.98 -10.50
CA TYR A 68 -6.65 0.89 -9.46
C TYR A 68 -7.11 -0.12 -8.40
N ASN A 69 -6.45 -1.26 -8.34
CA ASN A 69 -6.74 -2.29 -7.35
C ASN A 69 -5.74 -2.25 -6.18
N LEU A 70 -6.19 -1.74 -5.05
CA LEU A 70 -5.49 -1.70 -3.78
C LEU A 70 -6.21 -2.57 -2.73
N ALA A 71 -7.23 -3.33 -3.14
CA ALA A 71 -7.96 -4.18 -2.21
C ALA A 71 -7.02 -5.20 -1.56
N SER A 72 -7.02 -5.21 -0.24
CA SER A 72 -6.36 -6.22 0.58
C SER A 72 -6.99 -6.14 1.97
N PRO A 73 -7.60 -7.21 2.48
CA PRO A 73 -8.20 -7.20 3.82
C PRO A 73 -7.06 -7.16 4.85
N MET A 74 -6.93 -6.04 5.56
CA MET A 74 -5.97 -5.86 6.63
C MET A 74 -6.63 -5.11 7.81
N PRO A 75 -6.76 -5.70 8.99
CA PRO A 75 -6.50 -7.11 9.30
C PRO A 75 -7.50 -8.05 8.60
N GLY A 76 -7.06 -9.26 8.31
CA GLY A 76 -7.89 -10.30 7.67
C GLY A 76 -7.44 -11.69 8.10
N SER A 77 -8.31 -12.67 7.93
CA SER A 77 -7.97 -14.09 8.08
C SER A 77 -7.27 -14.62 6.82
N ASP A 78 -6.69 -15.81 6.93
CA ASP A 78 -6.03 -16.44 5.78
C ASP A 78 -7.03 -16.68 4.61
N SER A 79 -8.29 -17.01 4.92
CA SER A 79 -9.35 -17.14 3.92
C SER A 79 -9.71 -15.80 3.28
N ASP A 80 -9.72 -14.70 4.04
CA ASP A 80 -10.01 -13.36 3.51
C ASP A 80 -8.90 -12.91 2.55
N PHE A 81 -7.64 -13.20 2.88
CA PHE A 81 -6.52 -12.90 1.98
C PHE A 81 -6.63 -13.65 0.67
N LEU A 82 -6.93 -14.95 0.73
CA LEU A 82 -7.05 -15.79 -0.45
C LEU A 82 -8.22 -15.34 -1.32
N SER A 83 -9.44 -15.26 -0.77
CA SER A 83 -10.63 -14.89 -1.53
C SER A 83 -10.51 -13.51 -2.19
N SER A 84 -10.04 -12.49 -1.46
CA SER A 84 -9.91 -11.13 -2.01
C SER A 84 -8.81 -11.01 -3.07
N ASN A 85 -7.65 -11.65 -2.84
CA ASN A 85 -6.48 -11.52 -3.71
C ASN A 85 -6.46 -12.52 -4.87
N THR A 86 -7.39 -13.50 -4.91
CA THR A 86 -7.52 -14.46 -6.01
C THR A 86 -8.89 -14.36 -6.70
N GLU A 87 -9.95 -14.88 -6.12
CA GLU A 87 -11.29 -14.89 -6.73
C GLU A 87 -11.80 -13.46 -6.99
N GLY A 88 -11.71 -12.58 -5.98
CA GLY A 88 -12.12 -11.19 -6.13
C GLY A 88 -11.29 -10.40 -7.14
N LEU A 89 -9.99 -10.72 -7.27
CA LEU A 89 -9.14 -10.15 -8.31
C LEU A 89 -9.55 -10.63 -9.71
N LEU A 90 -9.85 -11.91 -9.88
CA LEU A 90 -10.29 -12.47 -11.17
C LEU A 90 -11.62 -11.85 -11.61
N ASN A 91 -12.60 -11.78 -10.71
CA ASN A 91 -13.88 -11.12 -10.98
C ASN A 91 -13.70 -9.67 -11.44
N LEU A 92 -12.84 -8.91 -10.75
CA LEU A 92 -12.55 -7.53 -11.11
C LEU A 92 -11.84 -7.40 -12.47
N LEU A 93 -10.93 -8.32 -12.80
CA LEU A 93 -10.24 -8.36 -14.09
C LEU A 93 -11.19 -8.71 -15.24
N GLU A 94 -12.08 -9.69 -15.06
CA GLU A 94 -13.07 -10.09 -16.04
C GLU A 94 -14.01 -8.94 -16.37
N VAL A 95 -14.56 -8.29 -15.35
CA VAL A 95 -15.44 -7.12 -15.55
C VAL A 95 -14.68 -5.96 -16.19
N ALA A 96 -13.40 -5.74 -15.85
CA ALA A 96 -12.59 -4.70 -16.48
C ALA A 96 -12.29 -5.02 -17.98
N GLU A 97 -12.10 -6.29 -18.32
CA GLU A 97 -11.93 -6.75 -19.72
C GLU A 97 -13.22 -6.55 -20.53
N GLU A 98 -14.37 -6.96 -19.99
CA GLU A 98 -15.69 -6.81 -20.61
C GLU A 98 -16.06 -5.35 -20.84
N ALA A 99 -15.78 -4.48 -19.86
CA ALA A 99 -15.96 -3.04 -19.96
C ALA A 99 -14.94 -2.33 -20.88
N LYS A 100 -13.95 -3.06 -21.39
CA LYS A 100 -12.86 -2.54 -22.23
C LYS A 100 -12.05 -1.43 -21.54
N ALA A 101 -11.83 -1.57 -20.23
CA ALA A 101 -10.94 -0.67 -19.52
C ALA A 101 -9.55 -0.63 -20.19
N LYS A 102 -8.92 0.54 -20.22
CA LYS A 102 -7.62 0.72 -20.90
C LYS A 102 -6.44 0.21 -20.05
N SER A 103 -6.53 0.42 -18.74
CA SER A 103 -5.44 0.09 -17.81
C SER A 103 -5.97 -0.51 -16.50
N PHE A 104 -5.22 -1.45 -15.96
CA PHE A 104 -5.43 -2.07 -14.66
C PHE A 104 -4.12 -2.02 -13.86
N VAL A 105 -4.10 -1.25 -12.79
CA VAL A 105 -2.90 -1.08 -11.93
C VAL A 105 -3.14 -1.77 -10.60
N HIS A 106 -2.34 -2.79 -10.31
CA HIS A 106 -2.42 -3.56 -9.07
C HIS A 106 -1.32 -3.16 -8.09
N LEU A 107 -1.70 -2.86 -6.85
CA LEU A 107 -0.75 -2.66 -5.76
C LEU A 107 -0.35 -3.99 -5.15
N SER A 108 0.88 -4.39 -5.37
CA SER A 108 1.56 -5.51 -4.74
C SER A 108 2.59 -5.03 -3.71
N THR A 109 3.38 -5.93 -3.17
CA THR A 109 4.31 -5.69 -2.06
C THR A 109 5.64 -6.39 -2.28
N LEU A 110 6.72 -5.88 -1.67
CA LEU A 110 8.00 -6.59 -1.56
C LEU A 110 7.91 -7.90 -0.76
N ASP A 111 6.87 -8.06 0.03
CA ASP A 111 6.72 -9.22 0.90
C ASP A 111 6.56 -10.54 0.13
N VAL A 112 6.24 -10.48 -1.19
CA VAL A 112 6.26 -11.66 -2.06
C VAL A 112 7.61 -12.37 -2.13
N TYR A 113 8.69 -11.66 -1.81
CA TYR A 113 10.03 -12.22 -1.70
C TYR A 113 10.32 -12.90 -0.35
N GLY A 114 9.36 -12.84 0.59
CA GLY A 114 9.48 -13.42 1.94
C GLY A 114 10.30 -12.56 2.90
N PHE A 115 10.51 -13.07 4.11
CA PHE A 115 11.29 -12.40 5.13
C PHE A 115 12.80 -12.71 5.03
N GLY A 116 13.60 -11.97 5.79
CA GLY A 116 15.05 -12.13 5.89
C GLY A 116 15.81 -10.91 5.38
N VAL A 117 17.12 -11.07 5.21
CA VAL A 117 18.01 -10.03 4.67
C VAL A 117 18.19 -10.26 3.19
N LYS A 118 17.71 -9.34 2.37
CA LYS A 118 17.72 -9.51 0.91
C LYS A 118 17.91 -8.18 0.21
N HIS A 119 18.66 -8.22 -0.88
CA HIS A 119 18.60 -7.23 -1.94
C HIS A 119 17.72 -7.82 -3.05
N VAL A 120 16.69 -7.10 -3.45
CA VAL A 120 15.72 -7.59 -4.43
C VAL A 120 15.73 -6.77 -5.70
N SER A 121 15.52 -7.47 -6.80
CA SER A 121 15.31 -6.90 -8.14
C SER A 121 13.97 -7.38 -8.71
N SER A 122 13.49 -6.76 -9.77
CA SER A 122 12.19 -7.10 -10.39
C SER A 122 12.09 -8.56 -10.84
N GLY A 123 13.20 -9.18 -11.24
CA GLY A 123 13.28 -10.58 -11.67
C GLY A 123 13.52 -11.60 -10.54
N GLY A 124 13.52 -11.19 -9.27
CA GLY A 124 13.74 -12.08 -8.14
C GLY A 124 12.62 -13.13 -7.97
N SER A 125 12.99 -14.34 -7.53
CA SER A 125 12.02 -15.41 -7.28
C SER A 125 11.20 -15.15 -6.01
N PHE A 126 9.90 -15.42 -6.07
CA PHE A 126 9.01 -15.37 -4.92
C PHE A 126 9.40 -16.41 -3.87
N ASN A 127 9.30 -16.04 -2.61
CA ASN A 127 9.57 -16.94 -1.48
C ASN A 127 8.64 -16.57 -0.29
N PRO A 128 7.32 -16.62 -0.48
CA PRO A 128 6.35 -16.21 0.52
C PRO A 128 6.42 -17.11 1.76
N ALA A 129 6.43 -16.53 2.96
CA ALA A 129 6.56 -17.22 4.24
C ALA A 129 5.23 -17.36 5.00
N ASN A 130 4.20 -16.57 4.67
CA ASN A 130 2.87 -16.62 5.30
C ASN A 130 1.75 -16.51 4.26
N GLU A 131 0.48 -16.68 4.69
CA GLU A 131 -0.67 -16.71 3.78
C GLU A 131 -0.89 -15.38 3.07
N TYR A 132 -0.69 -14.25 3.74
CA TYR A 132 -0.75 -12.95 3.08
C TYR A 132 0.24 -12.84 1.93
N GLN A 133 1.50 -13.20 2.17
CA GLN A 133 2.54 -13.18 1.15
C GLN A 133 2.23 -14.14 -0.01
N ARG A 134 1.70 -15.34 0.33
CA ARG A 134 1.27 -16.32 -0.68
C ARG A 134 0.13 -15.79 -1.54
N SER A 135 -0.89 -15.19 -0.92
CA SER A 135 -2.02 -14.63 -1.67
C SER A 135 -1.59 -13.47 -2.59
N LYS A 136 -0.66 -12.60 -2.15
CA LYS A 136 -0.13 -11.53 -3.01
C LYS A 136 0.75 -12.08 -4.14
N ALA A 137 1.55 -13.10 -3.90
CA ALA A 137 2.33 -13.78 -4.93
C ALA A 137 1.43 -14.46 -5.96
N GLU A 138 0.32 -15.09 -5.52
CA GLU A 138 -0.66 -15.70 -6.40
C GLU A 138 -1.42 -14.66 -7.22
N ALA A 139 -1.82 -13.54 -6.63
CA ALA A 139 -2.40 -12.42 -7.35
C ALA A 139 -1.52 -11.97 -8.52
N GLU A 140 -0.22 -11.84 -8.30
CA GLU A 140 0.71 -11.47 -9.38
C GLU A 140 0.82 -12.53 -10.49
N ARG A 141 0.77 -13.82 -10.14
CA ARG A 141 0.76 -14.90 -11.15
C ARG A 141 -0.50 -14.83 -12.02
N LEU A 142 -1.66 -14.66 -11.39
CA LEU A 142 -2.94 -14.49 -12.10
C LEU A 142 -2.92 -13.30 -13.05
N LEU A 143 -2.39 -12.16 -12.62
CA LEU A 143 -2.22 -10.96 -13.44
C LEU A 143 -1.28 -11.19 -14.63
N GLN A 144 -0.17 -11.90 -14.42
CA GLN A 144 0.78 -12.24 -15.48
C GLN A 144 0.19 -13.24 -16.47
N GLU A 145 -0.58 -14.22 -15.99
CA GLU A 145 -1.29 -15.18 -16.86
C GLU A 145 -2.38 -14.49 -17.69
N PHE A 146 -3.16 -13.61 -17.07
CA PHE A 146 -4.12 -12.77 -17.78
C PHE A 146 -3.44 -11.96 -18.89
N SER A 147 -2.31 -11.32 -18.59
CA SER A 147 -1.57 -10.51 -19.55
C SER A 147 -0.99 -11.28 -20.74
N LYS A 148 -0.85 -12.60 -20.64
CA LYS A 148 -0.43 -13.47 -21.78
C LYS A 148 -1.58 -13.74 -22.74
N ARG A 149 -2.82 -13.76 -22.25
CA ARG A 149 -4.02 -14.08 -23.04
C ARG A 149 -4.78 -12.86 -23.54
N SER A 150 -4.63 -11.72 -22.86
CA SER A 150 -5.31 -10.49 -23.20
C SER A 150 -4.37 -9.29 -23.14
N SER A 151 -4.51 -8.37 -24.10
CA SER A 151 -3.79 -7.09 -24.12
C SER A 151 -4.57 -5.95 -23.48
N HIS A 152 -5.85 -6.17 -23.15
CA HIS A 152 -6.75 -5.19 -22.54
C HIS A 152 -7.56 -5.81 -21.39
N PRO A 153 -7.60 -5.10 -20.24
CA PRO A 153 -6.84 -3.90 -19.90
C PRO A 153 -5.32 -4.16 -19.85
N ARG A 154 -4.52 -3.14 -20.11
CA ARG A 154 -3.08 -3.19 -19.90
C ARG A 154 -2.80 -3.30 -18.39
N VAL A 155 -2.23 -4.40 -17.96
CA VAL A 155 -1.96 -4.70 -16.55
C VAL A 155 -0.59 -4.17 -16.15
N THR A 156 -0.53 -3.42 -15.06
CA THR A 156 0.73 -2.98 -14.41
C THR A 156 0.72 -3.36 -12.93
N ILE A 157 1.81 -3.92 -12.46
CA ILE A 157 1.97 -4.35 -11.06
C ILE A 157 2.98 -3.42 -10.38
N ILE A 158 2.56 -2.73 -9.32
CA ILE A 158 3.45 -1.91 -8.48
C ILE A 158 3.76 -2.68 -7.21
N ARG A 159 5.00 -3.18 -7.08
CA ARG A 159 5.51 -3.80 -5.85
C ARG A 159 6.09 -2.72 -4.96
N SER A 160 5.33 -2.24 -4.00
CA SER A 160 5.82 -1.23 -3.07
C SER A 160 6.67 -1.85 -1.96
N ALA A 161 7.70 -1.12 -1.52
CA ALA A 161 8.28 -1.32 -0.20
C ALA A 161 7.21 -1.09 0.88
N LYS A 162 7.53 -1.43 2.15
CA LYS A 162 6.57 -1.24 3.24
C LYS A 162 6.09 0.21 3.29
N ALA A 163 4.79 0.38 3.20
CA ALA A 163 4.20 1.71 3.32
C ALA A 163 4.41 2.27 4.73
N PHE A 164 4.83 3.55 4.82
CA PHE A 164 5.03 4.28 6.07
C PHE A 164 4.66 5.75 5.87
N GLY A 165 3.67 6.25 6.61
CA GLY A 165 3.14 7.61 6.49
C GLY A 165 1.93 7.85 7.39
N SER A 166 1.33 9.03 7.33
CA SER A 166 0.13 9.36 8.10
C SER A 166 -1.02 8.36 7.83
N ARG A 167 -1.85 8.13 8.81
CA ARG A 167 -2.98 7.18 8.78
C ARG A 167 -2.59 5.70 8.78
N ASP A 168 -1.32 5.35 8.96
CA ASP A 168 -0.90 3.97 9.14
C ASP A 168 -1.22 3.47 10.55
N GLU A 169 -2.32 2.74 10.69
CA GLU A 169 -2.76 2.16 11.96
C GLU A 169 -1.87 0.98 12.41
N SER A 170 -1.12 0.40 11.49
CA SER A 170 -0.30 -0.78 11.77
C SER A 170 1.06 -0.46 12.38
N LEU A 171 1.64 0.68 12.05
CA LEU A 171 3.00 1.05 12.47
C LEU A 171 3.05 2.45 13.07
N VAL A 172 2.50 3.47 12.40
CA VAL A 172 2.62 4.87 12.85
C VAL A 172 1.80 5.15 14.09
N VAL A 173 0.54 4.68 14.15
CA VAL A 173 -0.32 4.90 15.33
C VAL A 173 0.26 4.24 16.59
N PRO A 174 0.66 2.96 16.61
CA PRO A 174 1.34 2.37 17.76
C PRO A 174 2.63 3.09 18.14
N LEU A 175 3.40 3.54 17.16
CA LEU A 175 4.64 4.30 17.40
C LEU A 175 4.34 5.64 18.09
N LEU A 176 3.36 6.39 17.62
CA LEU A 176 2.94 7.66 18.25
C LEU A 176 2.47 7.45 19.69
N ARG A 177 1.72 6.39 19.97
CA ARG A 177 1.30 6.04 21.35
C ARG A 177 2.50 5.78 22.25
N MET A 178 3.51 5.07 21.78
CA MET A 178 4.75 4.86 22.54
C MET A 178 5.50 6.17 22.78
N ILE A 179 5.57 7.04 21.76
CA ILE A 179 6.22 8.34 21.85
C ILE A 179 5.51 9.23 22.90
N GLU A 180 4.19 9.26 22.92
CA GLU A 180 3.43 9.98 23.95
C GLU A 180 3.65 9.41 25.36
N GLY A 181 3.80 8.10 25.48
CA GLY A 181 4.17 7.44 26.73
C GLY A 181 5.62 7.64 27.17
N GLY A 182 6.43 8.34 26.37
CA GLY A 182 7.84 8.65 26.66
C GLY A 182 8.82 7.47 26.56
N LYS A 183 8.33 6.28 26.15
CA LYS A 183 9.14 5.06 26.04
C LYS A 183 8.86 4.36 24.73
N VAL A 184 9.89 4.20 23.90
CA VAL A 184 9.79 3.58 22.61
C VAL A 184 10.53 2.25 22.59
N MET A 185 9.81 1.20 22.22
CA MET A 185 10.37 -0.13 21.99
C MET A 185 10.19 -0.50 20.51
N VAL A 186 11.29 -0.54 19.78
CA VAL A 186 11.34 -1.06 18.42
C VAL A 186 12.34 -2.22 18.36
N PRO A 187 12.13 -3.21 17.50
CA PRO A 187 13.12 -4.26 17.33
C PRO A 187 14.44 -3.66 16.85
N ALA A 188 15.55 -4.21 17.34
CA ALA A 188 16.85 -3.92 16.77
C ALA A 188 16.81 -4.39 15.30
N GLY A 189 16.76 -3.45 14.37
CA GLY A 189 16.54 -3.73 12.96
C GLY A 189 17.69 -3.23 12.10
N ARG A 190 17.82 -3.88 10.93
CA ARG A 190 18.68 -3.44 9.86
C ARG A 190 17.92 -2.44 8.98
N LEU A 191 18.63 -1.79 8.07
CA LEU A 191 18.01 -0.98 7.03
C LEU A 191 17.02 -1.82 6.22
N MET A 192 15.87 -1.25 5.91
CA MET A 192 14.94 -1.77 4.93
C MET A 192 14.32 -0.62 4.12
N SER A 193 13.83 -0.96 2.95
CA SER A 193 13.18 0.02 2.07
C SER A 193 11.76 0.29 2.54
N TYR A 194 11.38 1.58 2.47
CA TYR A 194 10.03 2.08 2.75
C TYR A 194 9.50 2.90 1.59
N SER A 195 8.19 2.92 1.44
CA SER A 195 7.49 3.78 0.49
C SER A 195 6.54 4.71 1.23
N HIS A 196 6.64 6.00 0.97
CA HIS A 196 5.59 6.93 1.41
C HIS A 196 4.31 6.67 0.60
N PRO A 197 3.11 6.67 1.22
CA PRO A 197 1.87 6.32 0.50
C PRO A 197 1.55 7.27 -0.67
N ARG A 198 1.95 8.53 -0.62
CA ARG A 198 1.82 9.46 -1.77
C ARG A 198 2.77 9.14 -2.91
N ASP A 199 3.96 8.60 -2.64
CA ASP A 199 4.87 8.13 -3.68
C ASP A 199 4.34 6.85 -4.32
N ILE A 200 3.68 5.96 -3.54
CA ILE A 200 2.95 4.81 -4.09
C ILE A 200 1.84 5.31 -5.02
N ALA A 201 1.03 6.28 -4.59
CA ALA A 201 -0.02 6.88 -5.40
C ALA A 201 0.53 7.50 -6.70
N GLN A 202 1.65 8.24 -6.60
CA GLN A 202 2.34 8.79 -7.77
C GLN A 202 2.76 7.69 -8.75
N ALA A 203 3.38 6.61 -8.26
CA ALA A 203 3.83 5.50 -9.10
C ALA A 203 2.66 4.83 -9.81
N MET A 204 1.57 4.55 -9.09
CA MET A 204 0.35 3.96 -9.66
C MET A 204 -0.24 4.87 -10.75
N TYR A 205 -0.41 6.16 -10.50
CA TYR A 205 -0.92 7.11 -11.48
C TYR A 205 -0.01 7.23 -12.70
N LYS A 206 1.28 7.50 -12.50
CA LYS A 206 2.22 7.69 -13.60
C LYS A 206 2.37 6.44 -14.48
N SER A 207 2.21 5.24 -13.92
CA SER A 207 2.24 4.00 -14.69
C SER A 207 1.10 3.89 -15.72
N THR A 208 0.04 4.69 -15.60
CA THR A 208 -1.05 4.74 -16.58
C THR A 208 -0.76 5.69 -17.75
N LEU A 209 0.12 6.66 -17.55
CA LEU A 209 0.40 7.72 -18.54
C LEU A 209 1.46 7.30 -19.57
N GLY A 210 2.32 6.35 -19.21
CA GLY A 210 3.46 5.93 -20.03
C GLY A 210 3.22 4.62 -20.79
N PRO A 211 4.11 4.28 -21.70
CA PRO A 211 4.09 3.01 -22.44
C PRO A 211 4.63 1.88 -21.56
N THR A 212 3.93 1.52 -20.50
CA THR A 212 4.29 0.33 -19.72
C THR A 212 3.87 -0.94 -20.47
N SER A 213 4.70 -1.98 -20.44
CA SER A 213 4.34 -3.28 -21.02
C SER A 213 3.35 -3.99 -20.12
N THR A 214 2.32 -4.63 -20.71
CA THR A 214 1.34 -5.40 -19.94
C THR A 214 2.00 -6.57 -19.20
N GLY A 215 1.58 -6.81 -17.96
CA GLY A 215 2.13 -7.85 -17.08
C GLY A 215 3.45 -7.49 -16.38
N ASN A 216 4.02 -6.33 -16.65
CA ASN A 216 5.25 -5.90 -16.00
C ASN A 216 5.01 -5.50 -14.53
N SER A 217 6.01 -5.82 -13.69
CA SER A 217 6.06 -5.41 -12.29
C SER A 217 7.22 -4.48 -12.02
N TYR A 218 6.95 -3.43 -11.23
CA TYR A 218 7.90 -2.38 -10.90
C TYR A 218 8.07 -2.28 -9.40
N LEU A 219 9.32 -2.38 -8.92
CA LEU A 219 9.67 -2.16 -7.53
C LEU A 219 9.77 -0.67 -7.24
N ILE A 220 9.13 -0.21 -6.17
CA ILE A 220 9.20 1.19 -5.76
C ILE A 220 9.57 1.34 -4.29
N LYS A 221 10.34 2.38 -3.97
CA LYS A 221 10.62 2.85 -2.62
C LYS A 221 10.75 4.37 -2.59
N SER A 222 10.61 4.95 -1.41
CA SER A 222 10.91 6.36 -1.15
C SER A 222 12.27 6.52 -0.47
N PHE A 223 12.56 5.72 0.55
CA PHE A 223 13.79 5.80 1.33
C PHE A 223 14.14 4.47 1.99
N ASP A 224 15.34 4.39 2.56
CA ASP A 224 15.78 3.29 3.41
C ASP A 224 15.98 3.79 4.83
N ALA A 225 15.55 3.02 5.84
CA ALA A 225 15.69 3.35 7.24
C ALA A 225 15.71 2.09 8.11
N SER A 226 16.25 2.18 9.33
CA SER A 226 16.03 1.18 10.36
C SER A 226 14.74 1.48 11.16
N PRO A 227 14.16 0.53 11.89
CA PRO A 227 13.03 0.80 12.79
C PRO A 227 13.34 1.88 13.83
N GLU A 228 14.61 1.96 14.28
CA GLU A 228 15.05 3.01 15.21
C GLU A 228 15.11 4.38 14.55
N ASP A 229 15.55 4.49 13.28
CA ASP A 229 15.57 5.74 12.54
C ASP A 229 14.16 6.29 12.34
N LEU A 230 13.17 5.41 12.01
CA LEU A 230 11.76 5.80 11.93
C LEU A 230 11.27 6.38 13.25
N ALA A 231 11.54 5.68 14.34
CA ALA A 231 11.06 6.07 15.66
C ALA A 231 11.70 7.39 16.13
N ARG A 232 13.01 7.57 15.91
CA ARG A 232 13.71 8.82 16.21
C ARG A 232 13.21 9.98 15.36
N GLY A 233 13.03 9.76 14.07
CA GLY A 233 12.52 10.75 13.15
C GLY A 233 11.12 11.24 13.54
N VAL A 234 10.19 10.33 13.84
CA VAL A 234 8.82 10.69 14.26
C VAL A 234 8.86 11.40 15.62
N ALA A 235 9.60 10.90 16.62
CA ALA A 235 9.72 11.54 17.93
C ALA A 235 10.24 12.98 17.83
N SER A 236 11.29 13.17 17.02
CA SER A 236 11.85 14.51 16.75
C SER A 236 10.82 15.44 16.07
N ALA A 237 10.12 14.95 15.05
CA ALA A 237 9.14 15.74 14.30
C ALA A 237 7.92 16.17 15.14
N VAL A 238 7.48 15.33 16.09
CA VAL A 238 6.41 15.67 17.03
C VAL A 238 6.91 16.46 18.24
N GLY A 239 8.23 16.72 18.36
CA GLY A 239 8.84 17.50 19.43
C GLY A 239 8.88 16.78 20.79
N ARG A 240 9.04 15.45 20.78
CA ARG A 240 9.11 14.63 21.99
C ARG A 240 10.49 14.03 22.21
N THR A 241 10.96 14.09 23.45
CA THR A 241 12.12 13.31 23.92
C THR A 241 11.63 12.00 24.50
N VAL A 242 12.21 10.89 24.05
CA VAL A 242 11.80 9.54 24.42
C VAL A 242 12.98 8.69 24.88
N GLU A 243 12.72 7.77 25.79
CA GLU A 243 13.66 6.72 26.17
C GLU A 243 13.54 5.53 25.22
N PHE A 244 14.63 5.17 24.52
CA PHE A 244 14.66 3.96 23.70
C PHE A 244 15.02 2.76 24.56
N ARG A 245 14.17 1.73 24.51
CA ARG A 245 14.38 0.44 25.20
C ARG A 245 14.56 -0.68 24.22
N LYS A 246 15.49 -1.57 24.48
CA LYS A 246 15.64 -2.81 23.72
C LYS A 246 14.43 -3.70 23.99
N GLN A 247 13.80 -4.21 22.93
CA GLN A 247 12.76 -5.20 23.06
C GLN A 247 13.37 -6.49 23.64
N GLY A 248 12.90 -6.93 24.81
CA GLY A 248 13.33 -8.18 25.42
C GLY A 248 12.81 -9.39 24.67
N LEU A 249 13.48 -10.55 24.80
CA LEU A 249 13.07 -11.80 24.14
C LEU A 249 11.64 -12.25 24.47
N PHE A 250 11.12 -11.86 25.64
CA PHE A 250 9.78 -12.23 26.13
C PHE A 250 8.81 -11.06 26.21
N SER A 251 9.20 -9.85 25.79
CA SER A 251 8.28 -8.73 25.74
C SER A 251 7.39 -8.83 24.52
N GLY A 252 6.07 -8.72 24.72
CA GLY A 252 5.11 -8.61 23.63
C GLY A 252 5.47 -7.46 22.68
N SER A 253 5.08 -7.59 21.41
CA SER A 253 5.25 -6.49 20.45
C SER A 253 4.15 -5.44 20.64
N PRO A 254 4.48 -4.14 20.67
CA PRO A 254 3.48 -3.07 20.63
C PRO A 254 2.80 -2.96 19.25
N PHE A 255 3.37 -3.61 18.23
CA PHE A 255 2.86 -3.64 16.88
C PHE A 255 2.02 -4.89 16.62
N PRO A 256 1.01 -4.83 15.74
CA PRO A 256 0.33 -6.01 15.23
C PRO A 256 1.35 -7.05 14.72
N ARG A 257 1.02 -8.33 14.87
CA ARG A 257 1.94 -9.45 14.57
C ARG A 257 2.64 -9.29 13.21
N TYR A 258 1.87 -9.02 12.17
CA TYR A 258 2.41 -8.88 10.81
C TYR A 258 3.41 -7.70 10.70
N ALA A 259 3.06 -6.53 11.26
CA ALA A 259 3.95 -5.37 11.27
C ALA A 259 5.24 -5.66 12.06
N ALA A 260 5.13 -6.37 13.19
CA ALA A 260 6.29 -6.78 13.98
C ALA A 260 7.21 -7.77 13.22
N GLU A 261 6.65 -8.68 12.44
CA GLU A 261 7.42 -9.60 11.58
C GLU A 261 8.14 -8.82 10.46
N GLN A 262 7.47 -7.87 9.82
CA GLN A 262 8.07 -7.01 8.80
C GLN A 262 9.21 -6.16 9.35
N LEU A 263 9.07 -5.57 10.55
CA LEU A 263 10.13 -4.75 11.16
C LEU A 263 11.42 -5.52 11.49
N ARG A 264 11.36 -6.86 11.53
CA ARG A 264 12.54 -7.74 11.70
C ARG A 264 13.16 -8.16 10.37
N ALA A 265 12.49 -7.93 9.26
CA ALA A 265 13.04 -8.17 7.93
C ALA A 265 14.02 -7.05 7.54
N SER A 266 14.84 -7.32 6.54
CA SER A 266 15.71 -6.33 5.91
C SER A 266 15.69 -6.57 4.41
N ILE A 267 14.67 -6.00 3.76
CA ILE A 267 14.52 -6.07 2.31
C ILE A 267 14.89 -4.71 1.75
N LEU A 268 15.92 -4.67 0.92
CA LEU A 268 16.38 -3.46 0.25
C LEU A 268 16.14 -3.59 -1.25
N ILE A 269 15.68 -2.50 -1.84
CA ILE A 269 15.54 -2.35 -3.28
C ILE A 269 16.69 -1.49 -3.79
N ASP A 270 17.42 -1.97 -4.79
CA ASP A 270 18.29 -1.11 -5.58
C ASP A 270 17.44 -0.26 -6.55
N VAL A 271 17.96 0.92 -6.93
CA VAL A 271 17.28 1.81 -7.89
C VAL A 271 17.00 1.06 -9.19
N GLN A 272 15.73 1.05 -9.60
CA GLN A 272 15.27 0.26 -10.73
C GLN A 272 15.26 1.06 -12.03
N PRO A 273 15.72 0.47 -13.14
CA PRO A 273 15.59 1.10 -14.47
C PRO A 273 14.15 1.46 -14.84
N GLY A 274 13.17 0.63 -14.43
CA GLY A 274 11.75 0.83 -14.69
C GLY A 274 11.15 2.13 -14.14
N TRP A 275 11.80 2.76 -13.15
CA TRP A 275 11.35 4.08 -12.68
C TRP A 275 11.39 5.14 -13.77
N LYS A 276 12.36 5.01 -14.72
CA LYS A 276 12.48 5.92 -15.85
C LYS A 276 11.39 5.71 -16.90
N GLU A 277 10.85 4.49 -17.02
CA GLU A 277 9.86 4.14 -18.05
C GLU A 277 8.56 4.95 -17.92
N PHE A 278 8.13 5.21 -16.68
CA PHE A 278 6.93 6.01 -16.41
C PHE A 278 7.19 7.26 -15.58
N GLY A 279 8.45 7.68 -15.46
CA GLY A 279 8.83 8.94 -14.81
C GLY A 279 8.58 8.96 -13.30
N TYR A 280 8.64 7.80 -12.63
CA TYR A 280 8.56 7.75 -11.17
C TYR A 280 9.81 8.39 -10.55
N ALA A 281 9.58 9.26 -9.58
CA ALA A 281 10.63 9.83 -8.74
C ALA A 281 10.03 10.07 -7.35
N PRO A 282 10.53 9.41 -6.30
CA PRO A 282 10.02 9.60 -4.96
C PRO A 282 10.23 11.06 -4.52
N ALA A 283 9.18 11.66 -3.95
CA ALA A 283 9.20 13.03 -3.45
C ALA A 283 9.48 13.10 -1.94
N TYR A 284 9.34 11.97 -1.25
CA TYR A 284 9.47 11.85 0.19
C TYR A 284 10.74 11.09 0.57
N ASP A 285 11.49 11.69 1.48
CA ASP A 285 12.55 11.05 2.26
C ASP A 285 12.04 10.79 3.70
N LEU A 286 12.90 10.26 4.57
CA LEU A 286 12.54 10.00 5.96
C LEU A 286 12.12 11.28 6.70
N SER A 287 12.84 12.40 6.52
CA SER A 287 12.54 13.67 7.20
C SER A 287 11.16 14.21 6.82
N LYS A 288 10.91 14.35 5.53
CA LYS A 288 9.61 14.82 5.01
C LYS A 288 8.45 13.91 5.42
N THR A 289 8.70 12.60 5.47
CA THR A 289 7.69 11.63 5.92
C THR A 289 7.37 11.84 7.40
N CYS A 290 8.38 12.03 8.25
CA CYS A 290 8.17 12.29 9.68
C CYS A 290 7.48 13.64 9.92
N GLU A 291 7.82 14.68 9.16
CA GLU A 291 7.15 15.98 9.21
C GLU A 291 5.67 15.88 8.80
N GLU A 292 5.36 15.12 7.76
CA GLU A 292 3.98 14.88 7.31
C GLU A 292 3.18 14.11 8.36
N ILE A 293 3.75 13.08 8.98
CA ILE A 293 3.15 12.35 10.11
C ILE A 293 2.88 13.31 11.27
N ALA A 294 3.83 14.14 11.64
CA ALA A 294 3.67 15.10 12.73
C ALA A 294 2.58 16.15 12.43
N ASN A 295 2.49 16.62 11.20
CA ASN A 295 1.45 17.56 10.77
C ASN A 295 0.05 16.91 10.79
N TRP A 296 -0.06 15.66 10.36
CA TRP A 296 -1.29 14.89 10.47
C TRP A 296 -1.68 14.67 11.94
N TYR A 297 -0.74 14.23 12.78
CA TYR A 297 -0.96 13.99 14.20
C TYR A 297 -1.46 15.22 14.97
N ARG A 298 -0.94 16.42 14.67
CA ARG A 298 -1.41 17.67 15.28
C ARG A 298 -2.87 17.99 14.95
N LYS A 299 -3.37 17.54 13.80
CA LYS A 299 -4.77 17.73 13.37
C LYS A 299 -5.71 16.66 13.93
N GLU A 300 -5.18 15.49 14.26
CA GLU A 300 -5.91 14.30 14.71
C GLU A 300 -5.37 13.77 16.06
N PRO A 301 -5.38 14.60 17.14
CA PRO A 301 -4.72 14.25 18.40
C PRO A 301 -5.35 13.05 19.12
N TRP A 302 -6.57 12.60 18.74
CA TRP A 302 -7.22 11.40 19.24
C TRP A 302 -6.44 10.11 18.96
N VAL A 303 -5.55 10.14 17.99
CA VAL A 303 -4.66 9.00 17.63
C VAL A 303 -3.84 8.54 18.83
N ALA A 304 -3.46 9.44 19.74
CA ALA A 304 -2.71 9.11 20.95
C ALA A 304 -3.62 8.91 22.19
N GLY A 305 -4.82 9.45 22.19
CA GLY A 305 -5.64 9.64 23.39
C GLY A 305 -6.75 8.60 23.63
N SER A 306 -6.88 7.57 22.83
CA SER A 306 -7.81 6.46 23.10
C SER A 306 -7.09 5.35 23.85
N ALA A 307 -6.81 5.55 25.13
CA ALA A 307 -6.56 4.49 26.09
C ALA A 307 -7.87 4.17 26.83
#